data_4169299424f49bf84f7900f7425f76a0
#
_entry.id   4169299424f49bf84f7900f7425f76a0
#
_cell.length_a   1.000
_cell.length_b   1.000
_cell.length_c   1.000
_cell.angle_alpha   90.00
_cell.angle_beta   90.00
_cell.angle_gamma   90.00
#
_symmetry.space_group_name_H-M   'P 1'
#
loop_
_entity.id
_entity.type
_entity.pdbx_description
1 polymer ?
#
loop_
_entity_poly.entity_id
_entity_poly.type
_entity_poly.pdbx_seq_one_letter_code
_entity_poly.pdbx_strand_id
1 'polypeptide(L)'
;NLMKNIGLNAYRFSVEWSKIMPTINKINQDAIDHYREVCIALIDSGLVPVVTLHHFTHPLWFEDMGGFEKEENIKFFLEFSELMFNELSDVVQYWCTINEPAVYVSQGYFNGVFPPGKKNPLLAGEVMKNLLYAHTEVYHLLKSLKNGDKSQIGLVKNITQFDPLRRWHVLDWYFSEILNDIFTNSTIDLLLKGEFRFYLPGMADLSYTNTKAIKAI
;
A
#
# COMPACT_ATOMS: atom_id res chain seq x y z
N ASN A 1 9.19 22.76 -13.52
CA ASN A 1 10.22 22.96 -14.54
C ASN A 1 11.51 22.14 -14.31
N LEU A 2 12.00 21.93 -13.06
CA LEU A 2 13.22 21.15 -12.80
C LEU A 2 13.08 19.72 -13.32
N MET A 3 12.00 19.01 -12.98
CA MET A 3 11.74 17.63 -13.39
C MET A 3 11.74 17.47 -14.93
N LYS A 4 11.11 18.39 -15.62
CA LYS A 4 11.10 18.39 -17.10
C LYS A 4 12.51 18.63 -17.67
N ASN A 5 13.25 19.54 -17.07
CA ASN A 5 14.61 19.89 -17.56
C ASN A 5 15.61 18.73 -17.41
N ILE A 6 15.40 17.82 -16.45
CA ILE A 6 16.23 16.61 -16.28
C ILE A 6 15.67 15.39 -17.03
N GLY A 7 14.64 15.59 -17.87
CA GLY A 7 14.13 14.55 -18.78
C GLY A 7 13.14 13.54 -18.15
N LEU A 8 12.53 13.87 -17.00
CA LEU A 8 11.49 13.03 -16.43
C LEU A 8 10.19 13.11 -17.25
N ASN A 9 9.44 12.03 -17.30
CA ASN A 9 8.16 11.92 -18.01
C ASN A 9 6.97 11.62 -17.08
N ALA A 10 7.21 11.30 -15.82
CA ALA A 10 6.19 11.05 -14.81
C ALA A 10 6.66 11.48 -13.43
N TYR A 11 5.71 11.74 -12.53
CA TYR A 11 6.00 12.02 -11.13
C TYR A 11 5.01 11.28 -10.23
N ARG A 12 5.55 10.41 -9.35
CA ARG A 12 4.77 9.73 -8.33
C ARG A 12 4.83 10.49 -7.02
N PHE A 13 3.69 10.75 -6.43
CA PHE A 13 3.55 11.38 -5.13
C PHE A 13 2.40 10.74 -4.34
N SER A 14 2.38 10.94 -3.04
CA SER A 14 1.29 10.49 -2.18
C SER A 14 0.38 11.65 -1.79
N VAL A 15 -0.91 11.36 -1.71
CA VAL A 15 -1.88 12.22 -1.05
C VAL A 15 -1.88 11.93 0.44
N GLU A 16 -1.90 12.96 1.28
CA GLU A 16 -1.84 12.80 2.73
C GLU A 16 -3.25 12.64 3.30
N TRP A 17 -3.60 11.41 3.68
CA TRP A 17 -4.93 11.08 4.19
C TRP A 17 -5.33 11.93 5.38
N SER A 18 -4.40 12.20 6.31
CA SER A 18 -4.66 13.03 7.48
C SER A 18 -5.00 14.49 7.15
N LYS A 19 -4.55 15.01 6.00
CA LYS A 19 -4.93 16.35 5.53
C LYS A 19 -6.30 16.35 4.85
N ILE A 20 -6.63 15.28 4.13
CA ILE A 20 -7.91 15.12 3.44
C ILE A 20 -9.05 14.86 4.44
N MET A 21 -8.81 13.96 5.40
CA MET A 21 -9.76 13.58 6.44
C MET A 21 -9.15 13.78 7.84
N PRO A 22 -9.05 15.02 8.32
CA PRO A 22 -8.42 15.33 9.60
C PRO A 22 -9.17 14.73 10.81
N THR A 23 -10.46 14.46 10.66
CA THR A 23 -11.29 13.70 11.60
C THR A 23 -12.22 12.78 10.82
N ILE A 24 -12.78 11.76 11.47
CA ILE A 24 -13.53 10.65 10.86
C ILE A 24 -14.66 11.08 9.88
N ASN A 25 -15.29 12.22 10.09
CA ASN A 25 -16.42 12.69 9.28
C ASN A 25 -16.17 14.06 8.62
N LYS A 26 -14.92 14.51 8.59
CA LYS A 26 -14.59 15.82 8.04
C LYS A 26 -13.69 15.70 6.83
N ILE A 27 -14.20 16.17 5.71
CA ILE A 27 -13.43 16.30 4.46
C ILE A 27 -12.89 17.72 4.38
N ASN A 28 -11.62 17.85 4.05
CA ASN A 28 -10.95 19.12 3.77
C ASN A 28 -10.86 19.33 2.25
N GLN A 29 -11.80 20.09 1.69
CA GLN A 29 -11.86 20.35 0.26
C GLN A 29 -10.63 21.12 -0.23
N ASP A 30 -10.13 22.09 0.53
CA ASP A 30 -8.94 22.85 0.14
C ASP A 30 -7.71 21.94 -0.08
N ALA A 31 -7.60 20.86 0.71
CA ALA A 31 -6.53 19.89 0.53
C ALA A 31 -6.73 19.03 -0.73
N ILE A 32 -7.96 18.66 -1.07
CA ILE A 32 -8.29 17.96 -2.32
C ILE A 32 -7.98 18.85 -3.52
N ASP A 33 -8.44 20.09 -3.48
CA ASP A 33 -8.24 21.09 -4.55
C ASP A 33 -6.73 21.33 -4.79
N HIS A 34 -5.94 21.41 -3.72
CA HIS A 34 -4.48 21.51 -3.83
C HIS A 34 -3.87 20.31 -4.58
N TYR A 35 -4.27 19.07 -4.26
CA TYR A 35 -3.75 17.90 -4.98
C TYR A 35 -4.20 17.88 -6.45
N ARG A 36 -5.40 18.35 -6.72
CA ARG A 36 -5.90 18.52 -8.10
C ARG A 36 -5.03 19.53 -8.87
N GLU A 37 -4.74 20.68 -8.27
CA GLU A 37 -3.83 21.68 -8.85
C GLU A 37 -2.44 21.12 -9.13
N VAL A 38 -1.88 20.29 -8.21
CA VAL A 38 -0.62 19.58 -8.43
C VAL A 38 -0.69 18.68 -9.65
N CYS A 39 -1.76 17.89 -9.80
CA CYS A 39 -1.95 17.03 -10.97
C CYS A 39 -2.01 17.84 -12.28
N ILE A 40 -2.79 18.92 -12.30
CA ILE A 40 -2.92 19.81 -13.47
C ILE A 40 -1.57 20.43 -13.83
N ALA A 41 -0.83 20.95 -12.85
CA ALA A 41 0.48 21.54 -13.08
C ALA A 41 1.53 20.53 -13.62
N LEU A 42 1.43 19.25 -13.22
CA LEU A 42 2.25 18.17 -13.79
C LEU A 42 1.88 17.94 -15.26
N ILE A 43 0.61 17.80 -15.58
CA ILE A 43 0.11 17.59 -16.94
C ILE A 43 0.50 18.74 -17.85
N ASP A 44 0.31 19.97 -17.43
CA ASP A 44 0.72 21.18 -18.17
C ASP A 44 2.25 21.24 -18.42
N SER A 45 3.01 20.63 -17.52
CA SER A 45 4.46 20.47 -17.68
C SER A 45 4.86 19.27 -18.55
N GLY A 46 3.91 18.49 -19.06
CA GLY A 46 4.15 17.28 -19.86
C GLY A 46 4.61 16.08 -19.03
N LEU A 47 4.25 16.04 -17.74
CA LEU A 47 4.54 14.94 -16.83
C LEU A 47 3.25 14.17 -16.50
N VAL A 48 3.36 12.85 -16.42
CA VAL A 48 2.24 11.99 -16.01
C VAL A 48 2.16 11.94 -14.48
N PRO A 49 1.03 12.34 -13.85
CA PRO A 49 0.83 12.17 -12.42
C PRO A 49 0.57 10.70 -12.08
N VAL A 50 1.25 10.19 -11.06
CA VAL A 50 1.02 8.86 -10.47
C VAL A 50 0.70 9.06 -8.99
N VAL A 51 -0.52 8.80 -8.58
CA VAL A 51 -1.01 9.08 -7.22
C VAL A 51 -0.92 7.83 -6.35
N THR A 52 -0.30 7.97 -5.17
CA THR A 52 -0.27 6.93 -4.13
C THR A 52 -1.24 7.30 -3.01
N LEU A 53 -2.18 6.41 -2.67
CA LEU A 53 -3.21 6.65 -1.67
C LEU A 53 -2.69 6.48 -0.23
N HIS A 54 -1.95 5.41 0.06
CA HIS A 54 -1.32 5.20 1.36
C HIS A 54 0.19 5.04 1.24
N HIS A 55 0.95 5.93 1.92
CA HIS A 55 2.40 5.89 1.93
C HIS A 55 2.92 6.03 3.36
N PHE A 56 2.71 4.97 4.18
CA PHE A 56 3.16 4.81 5.56
C PHE A 56 2.46 5.68 6.61
N THR A 57 1.71 6.71 6.18
CA THR A 57 1.02 7.64 7.08
C THR A 57 -0.48 7.59 6.90
N HIS A 58 -1.21 7.79 8.00
CA HIS A 58 -2.66 7.88 8.04
C HIS A 58 -3.11 8.76 9.22
N PRO A 59 -4.40 9.14 9.33
CA PRO A 59 -4.88 9.99 10.40
C PRO A 59 -4.73 9.35 11.79
N LEU A 60 -4.45 10.15 12.81
CA LEU A 60 -4.36 9.67 14.19
C LEU A 60 -5.67 9.03 14.67
N TRP A 61 -6.84 9.57 14.27
CA TRP A 61 -8.12 8.95 14.61
C TRP A 61 -8.26 7.51 14.06
N PHE A 62 -7.66 7.22 12.91
CA PHE A 62 -7.64 5.87 12.34
C PHE A 62 -6.70 4.95 13.15
N GLU A 63 -5.52 5.45 13.53
CA GLU A 63 -4.58 4.73 14.40
C GLU A 63 -5.18 4.48 15.79
N ASP A 64 -5.85 5.48 16.41
CA ASP A 64 -6.52 5.37 17.72
C ASP A 64 -7.61 4.28 17.72
N MET A 65 -8.23 4.00 16.58
CA MET A 65 -9.20 2.91 16.40
C MET A 65 -8.54 1.56 16.18
N GLY A 66 -7.21 1.51 16.06
CA GLY A 66 -6.41 0.32 15.81
C GLY A 66 -5.93 0.16 14.36
N GLY A 67 -6.08 1.18 13.52
CA GLY A 67 -5.52 1.24 12.18
C GLY A 67 -5.79 -0.01 11.35
N PHE A 68 -4.78 -0.46 10.61
CA PHE A 68 -4.81 -1.71 9.83
C PHE A 68 -4.65 -2.99 10.69
N GLU A 69 -4.53 -2.90 12.01
CA GLU A 69 -4.55 -4.07 12.89
C GLU A 69 -5.93 -4.74 12.91
N LYS A 70 -6.98 -3.95 12.62
CA LYS A 70 -8.36 -4.40 12.63
C LYS A 70 -8.94 -4.39 11.21
N GLU A 71 -9.37 -5.56 10.76
CA GLU A 71 -9.96 -5.74 9.42
C GLU A 71 -11.20 -4.84 9.22
N GLU A 72 -12.03 -4.65 10.25
CA GLU A 72 -13.22 -3.79 10.20
C GLU A 72 -12.91 -2.31 9.92
N ASN A 73 -11.68 -1.85 10.15
CA ASN A 73 -11.27 -0.48 9.87
C ASN A 73 -10.92 -0.24 8.39
N ILE A 74 -10.75 -1.29 7.61
CA ILE A 74 -10.42 -1.18 6.18
C ILE A 74 -11.48 -0.37 5.41
N LYS A 75 -12.73 -0.39 5.86
CA LYS A 75 -13.81 0.44 5.30
C LYS A 75 -13.46 1.93 5.21
N PHE A 76 -12.72 2.48 6.17
CA PHE A 76 -12.33 3.89 6.17
C PHE A 76 -11.27 4.17 5.10
N PHE A 77 -10.40 3.21 4.84
CA PHE A 77 -9.45 3.32 3.73
C PHE A 77 -10.16 3.19 2.36
N LEU A 78 -11.19 2.37 2.27
CA LEU A 78 -12.04 2.31 1.07
C LEU A 78 -12.75 3.66 0.84
N GLU A 79 -13.39 4.22 1.86
CA GLU A 79 -14.07 5.53 1.80
C GLU A 79 -13.11 6.65 1.35
N PHE A 80 -11.92 6.70 1.93
CA PHE A 80 -10.89 7.65 1.53
C PHE A 80 -10.44 7.43 0.08
N SER A 81 -10.23 6.18 -0.31
CA SER A 81 -9.77 5.82 -1.66
C SER A 81 -10.82 6.18 -2.71
N GLU A 82 -12.10 5.90 -2.43
CA GLU A 82 -13.23 6.27 -3.28
C GLU A 82 -13.35 7.78 -3.44
N LEU A 83 -13.26 8.52 -2.35
CA LEU A 83 -13.27 9.98 -2.35
C LEU A 83 -12.19 10.53 -3.28
N MET A 84 -10.94 10.14 -3.06
CA MET A 84 -9.81 10.66 -3.85
C MET A 84 -9.90 10.26 -5.33
N PHE A 85 -10.39 9.06 -5.61
CA PHE A 85 -10.56 8.61 -6.98
C PHE A 85 -11.66 9.40 -7.69
N ASN A 86 -12.81 9.63 -7.06
CA ASN A 86 -13.89 10.42 -7.62
C ASN A 86 -13.46 11.88 -7.90
N GLU A 87 -12.62 12.44 -7.04
CA GLU A 87 -12.13 13.81 -7.16
C GLU A 87 -11.04 14.01 -8.20
N LEU A 88 -10.24 12.96 -8.52
CA LEU A 88 -9.05 13.12 -9.34
C LEU A 88 -9.00 12.22 -10.59
N SER A 89 -9.91 11.25 -10.75
CA SER A 89 -9.81 10.24 -11.83
C SER A 89 -10.05 10.78 -13.24
N ASP A 90 -10.50 12.01 -13.38
CA ASP A 90 -10.60 12.71 -14.67
C ASP A 90 -9.25 13.26 -15.15
N VAL A 91 -8.28 13.45 -14.24
CA VAL A 91 -6.94 13.98 -14.54
C VAL A 91 -5.82 12.97 -14.17
N VAL A 92 -6.10 11.94 -13.39
CA VAL A 92 -5.13 10.91 -12.97
C VAL A 92 -5.52 9.56 -13.55
N GLN A 93 -4.60 8.95 -14.29
CA GLN A 93 -4.77 7.61 -14.85
C GLN A 93 -4.07 6.52 -14.03
N TYR A 94 -2.99 6.85 -13.32
CA TYR A 94 -2.13 5.87 -12.63
C TYR A 94 -2.24 6.00 -11.11
N TRP A 95 -2.63 4.89 -10.46
CA TRP A 95 -2.93 4.85 -9.04
C TRP A 95 -2.16 3.75 -8.33
N CYS A 96 -1.53 4.10 -7.23
CA CYS A 96 -0.94 3.16 -6.29
C CYS A 96 -1.78 3.14 -5.02
N THR A 97 -2.37 2.01 -4.67
CA THR A 97 -3.24 1.91 -3.48
C THR A 97 -2.42 2.03 -2.20
N ILE A 98 -1.39 1.18 -2.08
CA ILE A 98 -0.52 1.09 -0.90
C ILE A 98 0.93 1.05 -1.36
N ASN A 99 1.78 1.83 -0.69
CA ASN A 99 3.23 1.77 -0.88
C ASN A 99 3.85 0.73 0.05
N GLU A 100 4.57 -0.22 -0.54
CA GLU A 100 5.50 -1.16 0.11
C GLU A 100 4.96 -1.78 1.42
N PRO A 101 3.89 -2.58 1.39
CA PRO A 101 3.27 -3.10 2.61
C PRO A 101 4.24 -3.89 3.49
N ALA A 102 5.19 -4.65 2.91
CA ALA A 102 6.20 -5.38 3.67
C ALA A 102 7.17 -4.45 4.42
N VAL A 103 7.51 -3.28 3.84
CA VAL A 103 8.36 -2.29 4.52
C VAL A 103 7.59 -1.63 5.67
N TYR A 104 6.34 -1.21 5.44
CA TYR A 104 5.49 -0.65 6.49
C TYR A 104 5.38 -1.62 7.69
N VAL A 105 5.08 -2.89 7.42
CA VAL A 105 4.93 -3.92 8.45
C VAL A 105 6.24 -4.22 9.16
N SER A 106 7.34 -4.37 8.42
CA SER A 106 8.64 -4.68 9.04
C SER A 106 9.13 -3.56 9.93
N GLN A 107 8.97 -2.31 9.50
CA GLN A 107 9.46 -1.16 10.26
C GLN A 107 8.52 -0.78 11.40
N GLY A 108 7.21 -0.87 11.22
CA GLY A 108 6.23 -0.47 12.22
C GLY A 108 5.89 -1.54 13.24
N TYR A 109 5.90 -2.83 12.85
CA TYR A 109 5.38 -3.92 13.68
C TYR A 109 6.40 -5.01 14.03
N PHE A 110 7.50 -5.09 13.29
CA PHE A 110 8.56 -6.06 13.57
C PHE A 110 9.77 -5.41 14.23
N ASN A 111 10.34 -4.37 13.62
CA ASN A 111 11.49 -3.63 14.13
C ASN A 111 11.08 -2.53 15.12
N GLY A 112 9.88 -1.99 15.01
CA GLY A 112 9.37 -0.92 15.85
C GLY A 112 10.08 0.42 15.65
N VAL A 113 10.57 0.70 14.44
CA VAL A 113 11.28 1.95 14.08
C VAL A 113 10.31 3.00 13.57
N PHE A 114 9.32 2.59 12.75
CA PHE A 114 8.23 3.47 12.32
C PHE A 114 7.06 3.41 13.31
N PRO A 115 6.19 4.42 13.35
CA PRO A 115 4.90 4.28 13.99
C PRO A 115 4.14 3.05 13.46
N PRO A 116 3.41 2.31 14.32
CA PRO A 116 3.14 2.55 15.73
C PRO A 116 4.23 2.07 16.70
N GLY A 117 5.39 1.64 16.23
CA GLY A 117 6.53 1.29 17.07
C GLY A 117 6.41 -0.04 17.82
N LYS A 118 5.57 -0.95 17.31
CA LYS A 118 5.30 -2.26 17.92
C LYS A 118 6.38 -3.28 17.54
N LYS A 119 6.57 -4.29 18.39
CA LYS A 119 7.49 -5.41 18.16
C LYS A 119 6.74 -6.72 18.40
N ASN A 120 5.86 -7.06 17.48
CA ASN A 120 5.01 -8.24 17.57
C ASN A 120 4.91 -8.93 16.21
N PRO A 121 5.63 -10.05 15.98
CA PRO A 121 5.63 -10.76 14.69
C PRO A 121 4.27 -11.31 14.27
N LEU A 122 3.44 -11.78 15.21
CA LEU A 122 2.10 -12.26 14.90
C LEU A 122 1.23 -11.11 14.39
N LEU A 123 1.24 -9.99 15.08
CA LEU A 123 0.51 -8.77 14.67
C LEU A 123 1.05 -8.23 13.33
N ALA A 124 2.35 -8.33 13.08
CA ALA A 124 2.94 -7.98 11.80
C ALA A 124 2.33 -8.79 10.64
N GLY A 125 2.14 -10.09 10.83
CA GLY A 125 1.46 -10.95 9.86
C GLY A 125 0.01 -10.56 9.62
N GLU A 126 -0.75 -10.27 10.69
CA GLU A 126 -2.15 -9.83 10.59
C GLU A 126 -2.26 -8.48 9.84
N VAL A 127 -1.41 -7.51 10.16
CA VAL A 127 -1.39 -6.22 9.47
C VAL A 127 -1.01 -6.38 8.01
N MET A 128 -0.06 -7.26 7.68
CA MET A 128 0.29 -7.56 6.29
C MET A 128 -0.89 -8.13 5.51
N LYS A 129 -1.60 -9.10 6.09
CA LYS A 129 -2.83 -9.67 5.54
C LYS A 129 -3.88 -8.57 5.29
N ASN A 130 -4.12 -7.72 6.29
CA ASN A 130 -5.12 -6.66 6.21
C ASN A 130 -4.78 -5.59 5.16
N LEU A 131 -3.50 -5.21 5.01
CA LEU A 131 -3.06 -4.29 3.95
C LEU A 131 -3.29 -4.89 2.55
N LEU A 132 -2.97 -6.16 2.36
CA LEU A 132 -3.18 -6.83 1.07
C LEU A 132 -4.67 -7.06 0.78
N TYR A 133 -5.48 -7.32 1.81
CA TYR A 133 -6.94 -7.34 1.68
C TYR A 133 -7.48 -5.95 1.32
N ALA A 134 -7.03 -4.91 2.01
CA ALA A 134 -7.41 -3.53 1.71
C ALA A 134 -7.05 -3.13 0.26
N HIS A 135 -5.84 -3.50 -0.21
CA HIS A 135 -5.46 -3.31 -1.62
C HIS A 135 -6.46 -3.97 -2.57
N THR A 136 -6.78 -5.24 -2.33
CA THR A 136 -7.71 -6.01 -3.18
C THR A 136 -9.09 -5.35 -3.25
N GLU A 137 -9.67 -4.98 -2.11
CA GLU A 137 -10.99 -4.35 -2.06
C GLU A 137 -10.98 -2.95 -2.70
N VAL A 138 -9.94 -2.13 -2.44
CA VAL A 138 -9.78 -0.83 -3.10
C VAL A 138 -9.63 -0.99 -4.62
N TYR A 139 -8.83 -1.94 -5.10
CA TYR A 139 -8.70 -2.20 -6.53
C TYR A 139 -10.06 -2.44 -7.19
N HIS A 140 -10.85 -3.36 -6.65
CA HIS A 140 -12.16 -3.68 -7.22
C HIS A 140 -13.16 -2.52 -7.09
N LEU A 141 -13.14 -1.82 -5.96
CA LEU A 141 -13.96 -0.62 -5.77
C LEU A 141 -13.64 0.41 -6.85
N LEU A 142 -12.38 0.83 -6.98
CA LEU A 142 -11.99 1.88 -7.93
C LEU A 142 -12.22 1.45 -9.38
N LYS A 143 -12.03 0.16 -9.71
CA LYS A 143 -12.36 -0.38 -11.04
C LYS A 143 -13.86 -0.32 -11.36
N SER A 144 -14.73 -0.33 -10.37
CA SER A 144 -16.18 -0.23 -10.55
C SER A 144 -16.70 1.21 -10.71
N LEU A 145 -15.89 2.22 -10.36
CA LEU A 145 -16.26 3.62 -10.44
C LEU A 145 -16.09 4.19 -11.86
N LYS A 146 -16.64 5.40 -12.07
CA LYS A 146 -16.44 6.16 -13.31
C LYS A 146 -14.93 6.37 -13.55
N ASN A 147 -14.45 6.13 -14.76
CA ASN A 147 -13.05 6.12 -15.20
C ASN A 147 -12.20 4.94 -14.67
N GLY A 148 -12.77 4.02 -13.88
CA GLY A 148 -12.05 2.88 -13.35
C GLY A 148 -11.55 1.91 -14.43
N ASP A 149 -12.31 1.75 -15.51
CA ASP A 149 -11.94 0.95 -16.69
C ASP A 149 -10.67 1.45 -17.40
N LYS A 150 -10.45 2.77 -17.40
CA LYS A 150 -9.31 3.44 -18.03
C LYS A 150 -8.11 3.60 -17.11
N SER A 151 -8.34 3.51 -15.80
CA SER A 151 -7.29 3.71 -14.80
C SER A 151 -6.42 2.47 -14.64
N GLN A 152 -5.11 2.69 -14.51
CA GLN A 152 -4.14 1.67 -14.11
C GLN A 152 -3.99 1.74 -12.59
N ILE A 153 -4.39 0.66 -11.91
CA ILE A 153 -4.43 0.59 -10.46
C ILE A 153 -3.58 -0.57 -10.02
N GLY A 154 -2.69 -0.35 -9.07
CA GLY A 154 -1.82 -1.39 -8.52
C GLY A 154 -1.31 -1.01 -7.13
N LEU A 155 -0.40 -1.81 -6.60
CA LEU A 155 0.36 -1.49 -5.40
C LEU A 155 1.84 -1.30 -5.71
N VAL A 156 2.55 -0.59 -4.85
CA VAL A 156 4.01 -0.49 -4.98
C VAL A 156 4.65 -1.57 -4.13
N LYS A 157 5.47 -2.41 -4.74
CA LYS A 157 6.17 -3.51 -4.07
C LYS A 157 7.67 -3.25 -4.05
N ASN A 158 8.24 -3.23 -2.85
CA ASN A 158 9.69 -3.39 -2.68
C ASN A 158 10.04 -4.86 -2.87
N ILE A 159 10.79 -5.16 -3.91
CA ILE A 159 11.29 -6.51 -4.17
C ILE A 159 12.70 -6.61 -3.61
N THR A 160 12.85 -7.33 -2.51
CA THR A 160 14.13 -7.58 -1.85
C THR A 160 14.45 -9.06 -1.96
N GLN A 161 15.65 -9.37 -2.41
CA GLN A 161 16.18 -10.73 -2.41
C GLN A 161 17.10 -10.90 -1.21
N PHE A 162 16.88 -11.95 -0.43
CA PHE A 162 17.72 -12.36 0.68
C PHE A 162 18.51 -13.59 0.27
N ASP A 163 19.83 -13.48 0.26
CA ASP A 163 20.73 -14.59 -0.04
C ASP A 163 21.40 -15.11 1.24
N PRO A 164 21.73 -16.42 1.31
CA PRO A 164 22.42 -16.96 2.46
C PRO A 164 23.82 -16.35 2.58
N LEU A 165 24.20 -15.90 3.78
CA LEU A 165 25.51 -15.35 4.06
C LEU A 165 26.62 -16.39 3.74
N ARG A 166 26.38 -17.64 4.10
CA ARG A 166 27.28 -18.78 3.85
C ARG A 166 26.53 -19.81 2.98
N ARG A 167 26.90 -19.94 1.74
CA ARG A 167 26.21 -20.82 0.76
C ARG A 167 26.25 -22.33 1.13
N TRP A 168 27.13 -22.75 2.01
CA TRP A 168 27.23 -24.12 2.52
C TRP A 168 26.45 -24.35 3.82
N HIS A 169 25.88 -23.28 4.45
CA HIS A 169 25.27 -23.39 5.77
C HIS A 169 23.73 -23.46 5.65
N VAL A 170 23.18 -24.61 6.05
CA VAL A 170 21.73 -24.91 5.88
C VAL A 170 20.81 -23.89 6.57
N LEU A 171 21.18 -23.41 7.77
CA LEU A 171 20.36 -22.42 8.47
C LEU A 171 20.36 -21.05 7.77
N ASP A 172 21.47 -20.66 7.12
CA ASP A 172 21.51 -19.40 6.37
C ASP A 172 20.55 -19.47 5.18
N TRP A 173 20.45 -20.62 4.49
CA TRP A 173 19.44 -20.88 3.45
C TRP A 173 18.03 -20.84 4.01
N TYR A 174 17.78 -21.55 5.10
CA TYR A 174 16.46 -21.60 5.71
C TYR A 174 15.93 -20.22 6.09
N PHE A 175 16.75 -19.38 6.72
CA PHE A 175 16.34 -18.04 7.09
C PHE A 175 16.24 -17.08 5.90
N SER A 176 17.08 -17.21 4.87
CA SER A 176 16.94 -16.40 3.66
C SER A 176 15.64 -16.71 2.92
N GLU A 177 15.23 -17.97 2.83
CA GLU A 177 13.94 -18.36 2.24
C GLU A 177 12.75 -17.79 3.03
N ILE A 178 12.76 -17.87 4.36
CA ILE A 178 11.71 -17.27 5.20
C ILE A 178 11.60 -15.76 4.96
N LEU A 179 12.72 -15.05 4.87
CA LEU A 179 12.73 -13.62 4.61
C LEU A 179 12.24 -13.30 3.19
N ASN A 180 12.63 -14.09 2.19
CA ASN A 180 12.12 -13.96 0.82
C ASN A 180 10.60 -14.17 0.78
N ASP A 181 10.08 -15.16 1.51
CA ASP A 181 8.64 -15.41 1.59
C ASP A 181 7.90 -14.24 2.24
N ILE A 182 8.34 -13.75 3.38
CA ILE A 182 7.71 -12.64 4.11
C ILE A 182 7.76 -11.35 3.31
N PHE A 183 8.94 -11.00 2.78
CA PHE A 183 9.13 -9.70 2.11
C PHE A 183 8.65 -9.68 0.67
N THR A 184 8.69 -10.79 -0.05
CA THR A 184 8.45 -10.79 -1.49
C THR A 184 7.35 -11.76 -1.90
N ASN A 185 7.52 -13.06 -1.63
CA ASN A 185 6.69 -14.10 -2.21
C ASN A 185 5.24 -14.03 -1.72
N SER A 186 4.99 -13.79 -0.42
CA SER A 186 3.64 -13.73 0.15
C SER A 186 2.73 -12.73 -0.56
N THR A 187 3.25 -11.57 -0.96
CA THR A 187 2.50 -10.59 -1.73
C THR A 187 2.26 -11.05 -3.17
N ILE A 188 3.29 -11.57 -3.81
CA ILE A 188 3.23 -12.04 -5.21
C ILE A 188 2.29 -13.23 -5.32
N ASP A 189 2.38 -14.20 -4.41
CA ASP A 189 1.53 -15.39 -4.40
C ASP A 189 0.05 -15.03 -4.17
N LEU A 190 -0.26 -14.05 -3.32
CA LEU A 190 -1.62 -13.56 -3.19
C LEU A 190 -2.14 -12.98 -4.51
N LEU A 191 -1.38 -12.13 -5.18
CA LEU A 191 -1.81 -11.47 -6.41
C LEU A 191 -1.87 -12.43 -7.62
N LEU A 192 -1.01 -13.45 -7.68
CA LEU A 192 -0.97 -14.42 -8.78
C LEU A 192 -1.81 -15.66 -8.55
N LYS A 193 -1.88 -16.15 -7.31
CA LYS A 193 -2.51 -17.44 -6.94
C LYS A 193 -3.72 -17.28 -6.01
N GLY A 194 -3.90 -16.10 -5.40
CA GLY A 194 -4.90 -15.88 -4.36
C GLY A 194 -4.50 -16.48 -3.00
N GLU A 195 -3.24 -16.80 -2.79
CA GLU A 195 -2.74 -17.47 -1.59
C GLU A 195 -1.75 -16.56 -0.85
N PHE A 196 -2.03 -16.27 0.41
CA PHE A 196 -1.13 -15.54 1.31
C PHE A 196 -0.65 -16.45 2.41
N ARG A 197 0.64 -16.42 2.68
CA ARG A 197 1.23 -17.04 3.87
C ARG A 197 2.26 -16.11 4.49
N PHE A 198 2.17 -15.92 5.79
CA PHE A 198 3.15 -15.25 6.61
C PHE A 198 3.64 -16.24 7.66
N TYR A 199 4.85 -16.74 7.48
CA TYR A 199 5.43 -17.77 8.35
C TYR A 199 6.72 -17.31 8.97
N LEU A 200 6.79 -17.34 10.31
CA LEU A 200 8.00 -17.12 11.08
C LEU A 200 8.09 -18.17 12.18
N PRO A 201 9.10 -19.07 12.15
CA PRO A 201 9.18 -20.23 13.03
C PRO A 201 9.06 -19.87 14.51
N GLY A 202 8.12 -20.51 15.21
CA GLY A 202 7.87 -20.30 16.63
C GLY A 202 7.25 -18.95 17.01
N MET A 203 6.94 -18.08 16.04
CA MET A 203 6.41 -16.73 16.28
C MET A 203 5.09 -16.44 15.56
N ALA A 204 4.96 -16.84 14.29
CA ALA A 204 3.75 -16.63 13.51
C ALA A 204 3.58 -17.69 12.42
N ASP A 205 2.36 -18.16 12.20
CA ASP A 205 1.97 -18.96 11.03
C ASP A 205 0.53 -18.57 10.66
N LEU A 206 0.42 -17.71 9.65
CA LEU A 206 -0.86 -17.19 9.16
C LEU A 206 -1.00 -17.54 7.69
N SER A 207 -2.16 -18.07 7.33
CA SER A 207 -2.54 -18.33 5.94
C SER A 207 -3.90 -17.73 5.63
N TYR A 208 -4.06 -17.24 4.41
CA TYR A 208 -5.27 -16.60 3.94
C TYR A 208 -5.43 -16.84 2.44
N THR A 209 -6.65 -17.08 2.00
CA THR A 209 -6.99 -17.27 0.58
C THR A 209 -7.96 -16.19 0.12
N ASN A 210 -7.68 -15.54 -0.98
CA ASN A 210 -8.56 -14.55 -1.59
C ASN A 210 -8.45 -14.59 -3.12
N THR A 211 -9.37 -15.26 -3.76
CA THR A 211 -9.40 -15.40 -5.22
C THR A 211 -9.68 -14.07 -5.95
N LYS A 212 -10.27 -13.08 -5.28
CA LYS A 212 -10.45 -11.73 -5.84
C LYS A 212 -9.11 -11.03 -6.05
N ALA A 213 -8.08 -11.38 -5.26
CA ALA A 213 -6.74 -10.77 -5.37
C ALA A 213 -6.03 -11.10 -6.69
N ILE A 214 -6.36 -12.23 -7.34
CA ILE A 214 -5.69 -12.72 -8.57
C ILE A 214 -5.77 -11.71 -9.73
N LYS A 215 -6.62 -10.74 -9.69
CA LYS A 215 -6.79 -9.73 -10.76
C LYS A 215 -6.54 -8.31 -10.28
N ALA A 216 -6.06 -8.15 -9.05
CA ALA A 216 -5.80 -6.85 -8.44
C ALA A 216 -4.35 -6.38 -8.72
N ILE A 217 -3.95 -6.43 -10.01
CA ILE A 217 -2.60 -6.04 -10.48
C ILE A 217 -2.71 -4.90 -11.49
#